data_4544ec4ab59074cdc9c65346fa67c06a
#
_entry.id   4544ec4ab59074cdc9c65346fa67c06a
#
_cell.length_a   1.000
_cell.length_b   1.000
_cell.length_c   1.000
_cell.angle_alpha   90.00
_cell.angle_beta   90.00
_cell.angle_gamma   90.00
#
_symmetry.space_group_name_H-M   'P 1'
#
loop_
_entity.id
_entity.type
_entity.pdbx_description
1 polymer ?
#
loop_
_entity_poly.entity_id
_entity_poly.type
_entity_poly.pdbx_seq_one_letter_code
_entity_poly.pdbx_strand_id
1 'polypeptide(L)' 'MLIFVADPGSNSVLGAAIAVITGMGAGIGIGFATSRACDGIARQPEVKKDIRSTMLIGCALAEATAIYGLLVSIMLIFVA' A
#
# COMPACT_ATOMS: atom_id res chain seq x y z
N MET A 1 -7.44 26.24 -13.44
CA MET A 1 -8.21 25.00 -13.61
C MET A 1 -8.11 24.43 -15.01
N LEU A 2 -8.39 25.23 -16.01
CA LEU A 2 -8.25 24.78 -17.40
C LEU A 2 -6.82 24.39 -17.74
N ILE A 3 -5.85 25.06 -17.13
CA ILE A 3 -4.45 24.73 -17.35
C ILE A 3 -4.17 23.31 -16.87
N PHE A 4 -4.78 22.91 -15.77
CA PHE A 4 -4.64 21.56 -15.27
C PHE A 4 -5.26 20.52 -16.20
N VAL A 5 -6.35 20.89 -16.84
CA VAL A 5 -7.00 20.00 -17.80
C VAL A 5 -6.24 20.00 -19.12
N ALA A 6 -5.76 21.18 -19.54
CA ALA A 6 -5.10 21.36 -20.82
C ALA A 6 -3.68 20.82 -20.86
N ASP A 7 -3.06 20.63 -19.70
CA ASP A 7 -1.72 20.07 -19.60
C ASP A 7 -1.77 18.70 -18.95
N PRO A 8 -2.24 17.68 -19.67
CA PRO A 8 -2.41 16.34 -19.10
C PRO A 8 -1.11 15.74 -18.59
N GLY A 9 0.02 16.07 -19.22
CA GLY A 9 1.31 15.55 -18.76
C GLY A 9 1.64 16.01 -17.35
N SER A 10 1.46 17.30 -17.05
CA SER A 10 1.75 17.85 -15.73
C SER A 10 0.78 17.31 -14.68
N ASN A 11 -0.51 17.30 -15.02
CA ASN A 11 -1.54 16.78 -14.11
C ASN A 11 -1.40 15.29 -13.88
N SER A 12 -1.08 14.56 -14.93
CA SER A 12 -0.92 13.12 -14.82
C SER A 12 0.25 12.75 -13.91
N VAL A 13 1.35 13.48 -14.01
CA VAL A 13 2.50 13.24 -13.15
C VAL A 13 2.17 13.53 -11.70
N LEU A 14 1.47 14.64 -11.44
CA LEU A 14 1.06 14.97 -10.08
C LEU A 14 0.08 13.94 -9.53
N GLY A 15 -0.90 13.55 -10.34
CA GLY A 15 -1.85 12.52 -9.96
C GLY A 15 -1.17 11.18 -9.68
N ALA A 16 -0.19 10.82 -10.50
CA ALA A 16 0.58 9.60 -10.31
C ALA A 16 1.35 9.61 -9.00
N ALA A 17 1.96 10.75 -8.67
CA ALA A 17 2.68 10.91 -7.42
C ALA A 17 1.76 10.75 -6.20
N ILE A 18 0.57 11.33 -6.28
CA ILE A 18 -0.41 11.23 -5.21
C ILE A 18 -0.94 9.80 -5.10
N ALA A 19 -1.21 9.17 -6.24
CA ALA A 19 -1.74 7.81 -6.24
C ALA A 19 -0.76 6.82 -5.60
N VAL A 20 0.53 6.96 -5.86
CA VAL A 20 1.52 6.02 -5.33
C VAL A 20 1.74 6.18 -3.82
N ILE A 21 1.31 7.30 -3.24
CA ILE A 21 1.41 7.52 -1.79
C ILE A 21 0.56 6.48 -1.02
N THR A 22 -0.41 5.85 -1.67
CA THR A 22 -1.18 4.79 -1.02
C THR A 22 -0.28 3.68 -0.48
N GLY A 23 0.87 3.46 -1.11
CA GLY A 23 1.85 2.48 -0.63
C GLY A 23 2.41 2.81 0.74
N MET A 24 2.49 4.10 1.08
CA MET A 24 2.97 4.52 2.39
C MET A 24 2.02 4.03 3.49
N GLY A 25 0.71 4.16 3.28
CA GLY A 25 -0.27 3.69 4.25
C GLY A 25 -0.18 2.19 4.47
N ALA A 26 -0.13 1.43 3.39
CA ALA A 26 0.02 -0.03 3.47
C ALA A 26 1.33 -0.40 4.15
N GLY A 27 2.43 0.28 3.81
CA GLY A 27 3.73 0.01 4.41
C GLY A 27 3.72 0.23 5.91
N ILE A 28 3.14 1.34 6.37
CA ILE A 28 3.03 1.65 7.80
C ILE A 28 2.16 0.60 8.48
N GLY A 29 1.00 0.28 7.89
CA GLY A 29 0.08 -0.70 8.47
C GLY A 29 0.68 -2.09 8.56
N ILE A 30 1.36 -2.53 7.51
CA ILE A 30 2.02 -3.83 7.48
C ILE A 30 3.15 -3.89 8.50
N GLY A 31 3.93 -2.81 8.60
CA GLY A 31 5.00 -2.73 9.59
C GLY A 31 4.45 -2.80 11.01
N PHE A 32 3.36 -2.09 11.27
CA PHE A 32 2.71 -2.13 12.57
C PHE A 32 2.18 -3.53 12.88
N ALA A 33 1.52 -4.16 11.92
CA ALA A 33 1.00 -5.52 12.10
C ALA A 33 2.12 -6.53 12.37
N THR A 34 3.23 -6.40 11.66
CA THR A 34 4.37 -7.28 11.87
C THR A 34 4.95 -7.13 13.27
N SER A 35 5.07 -5.89 13.74
CA SER A 35 5.54 -5.61 15.10
C SER A 35 4.64 -6.27 16.14
N ARG A 36 3.32 -6.13 15.97
CA ARG A 36 2.36 -6.75 16.88
C ARG A 36 2.39 -8.26 16.83
N ALA A 37 2.59 -8.82 15.63
CA ALA A 37 2.69 -10.27 15.47
C ALA A 37 3.94 -10.80 16.18
N CYS A 38 5.05 -10.08 16.08
CA CYS A 38 6.27 -10.47 16.78
C CYS A 38 6.07 -10.48 18.30
N ASP A 39 5.39 -9.45 18.83
CA ASP A 39 5.06 -9.40 20.25
C ASP A 39 4.19 -10.59 20.66
N GLY A 40 3.18 -10.91 19.85
CA GLY A 40 2.28 -12.03 20.14
C GLY A 40 3.00 -13.35 20.16
N ILE A 41 3.90 -13.58 19.21
CA ILE A 41 4.70 -14.80 19.14
C ILE A 41 5.64 -14.90 20.33
N ALA A 42 6.22 -13.77 20.74
CA ALA A 42 7.11 -13.75 21.89
C ALA A 42 6.39 -14.13 23.18
N ARG A 43 5.12 -13.72 23.31
CA ARG A 43 4.32 -14.00 24.50
C ARG A 43 3.71 -15.40 24.47
N GLN A 44 3.32 -15.87 23.31
CA GLN A 44 2.65 -17.17 23.13
C GLN A 44 3.26 -17.92 21.95
N PRO A 45 4.47 -18.46 22.14
CA PRO A 45 5.15 -19.18 21.06
C PRO A 45 4.36 -20.36 20.51
N GLU A 46 3.47 -20.95 21.31
CA GLU A 46 2.69 -22.12 20.92
C GLU A 46 1.66 -21.80 19.83
N VAL A 47 1.28 -20.53 19.67
CA VAL A 47 0.36 -20.11 18.61
C VAL A 47 1.07 -19.34 17.49
N LYS A 48 2.38 -19.48 17.39
CA LYS A 48 3.21 -18.83 16.39
C LYS A 48 2.67 -19.02 14.98
N LYS A 49 2.28 -20.23 14.65
CA LYS A 49 1.81 -20.58 13.32
C LYS A 49 0.52 -19.83 12.97
N ASP A 50 -0.41 -19.75 13.91
CA ASP A 50 -1.69 -19.08 13.73
C ASP A 50 -1.49 -17.58 13.57
N ILE A 51 -0.65 -16.98 14.42
CA ILE A 51 -0.36 -15.55 14.35
C ILE A 51 0.28 -15.23 13.01
N ARG A 52 1.24 -16.01 12.59
CA ARG A 52 1.95 -15.80 11.33
C ARG A 52 0.99 -15.89 10.14
N SER A 53 0.14 -16.92 10.12
CA SER A 53 -0.81 -17.11 9.01
C SER A 53 -1.80 -15.95 8.93
N THR A 54 -2.36 -15.54 10.05
CA THR A 54 -3.31 -14.44 10.10
C THR A 54 -2.65 -13.14 9.65
N MET A 55 -1.44 -12.89 10.11
CA MET A 55 -0.67 -11.70 9.72
C MET A 55 -0.41 -11.69 8.22
N LEU A 56 0.01 -12.81 7.65
CA LEU A 56 0.32 -12.87 6.22
C LEU A 56 -0.90 -12.59 5.36
N ILE A 57 -2.06 -13.11 5.75
CA ILE A 57 -3.31 -12.84 5.02
C ILE A 57 -3.67 -11.37 5.10
N GLY A 58 -3.64 -10.79 6.28
CA GLY A 58 -3.94 -9.38 6.47
C GLY A 58 -2.98 -8.47 5.73
N CYS A 59 -1.68 -8.77 5.80
CA CYS A 59 -0.67 -7.99 5.11
C CYS A 59 -0.80 -8.10 3.60
N ALA A 60 -1.14 -9.27 3.08
CA ALA A 60 -1.35 -9.45 1.65
C ALA A 60 -2.52 -8.61 1.15
N LEU A 61 -3.61 -8.57 1.91
CA LEU A 61 -4.76 -7.75 1.56
C LEU A 61 -4.45 -6.26 1.64
N ALA A 62 -3.66 -5.86 2.63
CA ALA A 62 -3.23 -4.46 2.74
C ALA A 62 -2.30 -4.08 1.59
N GLU A 63 -1.40 -4.98 1.19
CA GLU A 63 -0.51 -4.73 0.07
C GLU A 63 -1.27 -4.56 -1.23
N ALA A 64 -2.39 -5.26 -1.40
CA ALA A 64 -3.23 -5.13 -2.58
C ALA A 64 -3.70 -3.70 -2.80
N THR A 65 -3.99 -2.96 -1.73
CA THR A 65 -4.40 -1.55 -1.87
C THR A 65 -3.27 -0.69 -2.40
N ALA A 66 -2.04 -0.97 -2.00
CA ALA A 66 -0.86 -0.26 -2.51
C ALA A 66 -0.65 -0.57 -4.00
N ILE A 67 -0.93 -1.80 -4.40
CA ILE A 67 -0.82 -2.21 -5.80
C ILE A 67 -1.85 -1.48 -6.65
N TYR A 68 -3.06 -1.28 -6.15
CA TYR A 68 -4.06 -0.48 -6.87
C TYR A 68 -3.57 0.95 -7.09
N GLY A 69 -2.97 1.56 -6.09
CA GLY A 69 -2.40 2.89 -6.23
C GLY A 69 -1.27 2.94 -7.23
N LEU A 70 -0.41 1.93 -7.20
CA LEU A 70 0.68 1.80 -8.16
C LEU A 70 0.14 1.65 -9.59
N LEU A 71 -0.89 0.84 -9.77
CA LEU A 71 -1.49 0.63 -11.07
C LEU A 71 -2.09 1.93 -11.62
N VAL A 72 -2.82 2.65 -10.80
CA VAL A 72 -3.38 3.96 -11.19
C VAL A 72 -2.26 4.92 -11.56
N SER A 73 -1.18 4.91 -10.79
CA SER A 73 -0.03 5.77 -11.05
C SER A 73 0.59 5.48 -12.41
N ILE A 74 0.78 4.20 -12.73
CA ILE A 74 1.33 3.78 -14.03
C ILE A 74 0.40 4.19 -15.15
N MET A 75 -0.89 4.01 -14.98
CA MET A 75 -1.86 4.40 -16.01
C MET A 75 -1.85 5.89 -16.26
N LEU A 76 -1.71 6.69 -15.21
CA LEU A 76 -1.65 8.14 -15.37
C LEU A 76 -0.39 8.60 -16.09
N ILE A 77 0.71 7.89 -15.91
CA ILE A 77 1.96 8.24 -16.58
C ILE A 77 1.94 7.85 -18.05
N PHE A 78 1.44 6.66 -18.37
CA PHE A 78 1.57 6.10 -19.72
C PHE A 78 0.33 6.25 -20.58
N VAL A 79 -0.85 6.36 -20.01
CA VAL A 79 -2.09 6.38 -20.77
C VAL A 79 -2.68 7.79 -20.84
N ALA A 80 -2.58 8.54 -19.77
CA ALA A 80 -3.05 9.90 -19.75
C ALA A 80 -1.94 10.87 -20.21
#